data_b6cc98df91ae0117713f8fb9788e8d09
#
_entry.id   b6cc98df91ae0117713f8fb9788e8d09
#
_cell.length_a   1.000
_cell.length_b   1.000
_cell.length_c   1.000
_cell.angle_alpha   90.00
_cell.angle_beta   90.00
_cell.angle_gamma   90.00
#
_symmetry.space_group_name_H-M   'P 1'
#
loop_
_entity.id
_entity.type
_entity.pdbx_description
1 polymer ?
#
loop_
_entity_poly.entity_id
_entity_poly.type
_entity_poly.pdbx_seq_one_letter_code
_entity_poly.pdbx_strand_id
1 'polypeptide(L)'
;MLAVDTNVLVRLLARDDARQAAAADAAIAKGAWVSQLVLAETMWVLDAVYERTPKQLIAALALLLAHESLVLQDADVVAAALAQLRAKPALGFSDCLVLEVARKAGHMPLATFDKALGRLAGAQRL
;
A
#
# COMPACT_ATOMS: atom_id res chain seq x y z
N MET A 1 -8.71 1.88 19.34
CA MET A 1 -7.47 1.73 18.55
C MET A 1 -7.20 3.04 17.86
N LEU A 2 -5.97 3.53 17.92
CA LEU A 2 -5.64 4.76 17.24
C LEU A 2 -5.42 4.54 15.74
N ALA A 3 -5.61 5.59 14.94
CA ALA A 3 -5.22 5.59 13.53
C ALA A 3 -3.87 6.28 13.40
N VAL A 4 -3.09 5.87 12.41
CA VAL A 4 -1.80 6.49 12.09
C VAL A 4 -1.85 7.16 10.73
N ASP A 5 -1.05 8.22 10.58
CA ASP A 5 -0.89 8.89 9.30
C ASP A 5 0.34 8.37 8.54
N THR A 6 0.56 8.93 7.37
CA THR A 6 1.64 8.53 6.47
C THR A 6 3.01 8.63 7.12
N ASN A 7 3.30 9.72 7.84
CA ASN A 7 4.62 9.91 8.43
C ASN A 7 4.94 8.87 9.51
N VAL A 8 3.96 8.42 10.26
CA VAL A 8 4.17 7.33 11.23
C VAL A 8 4.63 6.07 10.52
N LEU A 9 3.97 5.67 9.45
CA LEU A 9 4.37 4.48 8.67
C LEU A 9 5.73 4.66 8.00
N VAL A 10 5.99 5.83 7.44
CA VAL A 10 7.28 6.11 6.81
C VAL A 10 8.42 5.99 7.82
N ARG A 11 8.25 6.54 9.02
CA ARG A 11 9.28 6.44 10.08
C ARG A 11 9.45 4.99 10.56
N LEU A 12 8.35 4.27 10.64
CA LEU A 12 8.38 2.85 11.00
C LEU A 12 9.17 2.01 10.00
N LEU A 13 9.01 2.28 8.71
CA LEU A 13 9.64 1.51 7.63
C LEU A 13 11.04 1.99 7.27
N ALA A 14 11.24 3.28 7.11
CA ALA A 14 12.52 3.86 6.69
C ALA A 14 13.53 3.91 7.83
N ARG A 15 13.08 4.20 9.04
CA ARG A 15 13.89 4.23 10.26
C ARG A 15 15.13 5.14 10.15
N ASP A 16 15.02 6.18 9.36
CA ASP A 16 16.08 7.15 9.11
C ASP A 16 16.19 8.23 10.20
N ASP A 17 15.24 8.26 11.12
CA ASP A 17 15.22 9.11 12.32
C ASP A 17 14.94 8.20 13.51
N ALA A 18 15.99 7.91 14.29
CA ALA A 18 15.89 6.96 15.40
C ALA A 18 14.85 7.37 16.45
N ARG A 19 14.73 8.66 16.74
CA ARG A 19 13.77 9.18 17.73
C ARG A 19 12.33 9.01 17.23
N GLN A 20 12.07 9.38 16.00
CA GLN A 20 10.73 9.23 15.40
C GLN A 20 10.37 7.77 15.17
N ALA A 21 11.34 6.95 14.77
CA ALA A 21 11.10 5.49 14.63
C ALA A 21 10.70 4.86 15.98
N ALA A 22 11.38 5.23 17.06
CA ALA A 22 11.02 4.75 18.41
C ALA A 22 9.64 5.24 18.83
N ALA A 23 9.29 6.49 18.53
CA ALA A 23 7.96 7.03 18.80
C ALA A 23 6.87 6.29 17.99
N ALA A 24 7.15 5.98 16.72
CA ALA A 24 6.24 5.20 15.88
C ALA A 24 6.05 3.78 16.44
N ASP A 25 7.14 3.11 16.82
CA ASP A 25 7.07 1.78 17.44
C ASP A 25 6.19 1.80 18.69
N ALA A 26 6.37 2.80 19.56
CA ALA A 26 5.59 2.94 20.79
C ALA A 26 4.11 3.22 20.49
N ALA A 27 3.83 4.05 19.49
CA ALA A 27 2.47 4.42 19.12
C ALA A 27 1.66 3.22 18.64
N ILE A 28 2.26 2.31 17.87
CA ILE A 28 1.55 1.16 17.31
C ILE A 28 1.56 -0.07 18.20
N ALA A 29 2.30 -0.05 19.32
CA ALA A 29 2.53 -1.23 20.15
C ALA A 29 1.23 -1.90 20.64
N LYS A 30 0.17 -1.11 20.88
CA LYS A 30 -1.14 -1.61 21.33
C LYS A 30 -2.14 -1.80 20.19
N GLY A 31 -1.67 -1.74 18.97
CA GLY A 31 -2.51 -1.82 17.79
C GLY A 31 -2.81 -0.45 17.19
N ALA A 32 -2.80 -0.37 15.87
CA ALA A 32 -3.11 0.84 15.13
C ALA A 32 -3.83 0.50 13.82
N TRP A 33 -4.71 1.41 13.40
CA TRP A 33 -5.46 1.28 12.15
C TRP A 33 -4.84 2.15 11.06
N VAL A 34 -4.78 1.59 9.86
CA VAL A 34 -4.19 2.24 8.68
C VAL A 34 -5.24 2.33 7.58
N SER A 35 -5.58 3.55 7.15
CA SER A 35 -6.48 3.72 6.00
C SER A 35 -5.80 3.34 4.69
N GLN A 36 -6.59 3.00 3.68
CA GLN A 36 -6.07 2.76 2.33
C GLN A 36 -5.39 4.00 1.75
N LEU A 37 -5.92 5.18 2.06
CA LEU A 37 -5.33 6.45 1.62
C LEU A 37 -3.93 6.63 2.19
N VAL A 38 -3.76 6.40 3.49
CA VAL A 38 -2.45 6.47 4.15
C VAL A 38 -1.51 5.43 3.57
N LEU A 39 -1.99 4.23 3.32
CA LEU A 39 -1.17 3.17 2.74
C LEU A 39 -0.67 3.52 1.35
N ALA A 40 -1.55 4.02 0.48
CA ALA A 40 -1.18 4.46 -0.87
C ALA A 40 -0.15 5.58 -0.84
N GLU A 41 -0.36 6.58 0.02
CA GLU A 41 0.58 7.69 0.18
C GLU A 41 1.94 7.23 0.72
N THR A 42 1.95 6.31 1.68
CA THR A 42 3.17 5.72 2.23
C THR A 42 3.99 5.04 1.13
N MET A 43 3.35 4.22 0.31
CA MET A 43 4.03 3.53 -0.79
C MET A 43 4.58 4.53 -1.83
N TRP A 44 3.83 5.60 -2.10
CA TRP A 44 4.29 6.66 -2.99
C TRP A 44 5.53 7.37 -2.43
N VAL A 45 5.54 7.69 -1.13
CA VAL A 45 6.69 8.35 -0.48
C VAL A 45 7.93 7.44 -0.52
N LEU A 46 7.78 6.14 -0.24
CA LEU A 46 8.89 5.19 -0.29
C LEU A 46 9.49 5.10 -1.70
N ASP A 47 8.66 5.19 -2.73
CA ASP A 47 9.10 5.18 -4.11
C ASP A 47 9.75 6.52 -4.52
N ALA A 48 9.01 7.62 -4.40
CA ALA A 48 9.42 8.91 -4.95
C ALA A 48 10.49 9.62 -4.12
N VAL A 49 10.47 9.50 -2.79
CA VAL A 49 11.38 10.20 -1.90
C VAL A 49 12.56 9.32 -1.49
N TYR A 50 12.30 8.06 -1.13
CA TYR A 50 13.33 7.13 -0.66
C TYR A 50 13.90 6.26 -1.78
N GLU A 51 13.38 6.40 -3.00
CA GLU A 51 13.87 5.69 -4.19
C GLU A 51 13.96 4.16 -4.00
N ARG A 52 12.98 3.60 -3.28
CA ARG A 52 12.90 2.16 -3.07
C ARG A 52 12.60 1.44 -4.38
N THR A 53 13.24 0.30 -4.59
CA THR A 53 13.00 -0.53 -5.77
C THR A 53 11.62 -1.20 -5.70
N PRO A 54 11.05 -1.65 -6.84
CA PRO A 54 9.81 -2.41 -6.84
C PRO A 54 9.84 -3.60 -5.87
N LYS A 55 10.96 -4.32 -5.81
CA LYS A 55 11.13 -5.44 -4.88
C LYS A 55 11.05 -5.00 -3.42
N GLN A 56 11.68 -3.86 -3.09
CA GLN A 56 11.64 -3.30 -1.73
C GLN A 56 10.23 -2.81 -1.37
N LEU A 57 9.51 -2.22 -2.32
CA LEU A 57 8.13 -1.77 -2.11
C LEU A 57 7.20 -2.95 -1.85
N ILE A 58 7.34 -4.03 -2.60
CA ILE A 58 6.58 -5.27 -2.38
C ILE A 58 6.86 -5.83 -0.99
N ALA A 59 8.13 -5.87 -0.59
CA ALA A 59 8.52 -6.37 0.74
C ALA A 59 7.93 -5.50 1.86
N ALA A 60 7.95 -4.17 1.71
CA ALA A 60 7.38 -3.25 2.68
C ALA A 60 5.86 -3.47 2.83
N LEU A 61 5.16 -3.60 1.72
CA LEU A 61 3.71 -3.84 1.72
C LEU A 61 3.36 -5.18 2.38
N ALA A 62 4.11 -6.22 2.06
CA ALA A 62 3.94 -7.54 2.66
C ALA A 62 4.18 -7.50 4.18
N LEU A 63 5.18 -6.75 4.62
CA LEU A 63 5.47 -6.56 6.04
C LEU A 63 4.32 -5.86 6.76
N LEU A 64 3.76 -4.81 6.16
CA LEU A 64 2.63 -4.09 6.74
C LEU A 64 1.39 -4.98 6.85
N LEU A 65 1.10 -5.78 5.83
CA LEU A 65 -0.01 -6.74 5.86
C LEU A 65 0.15 -7.81 6.94
N ALA A 66 1.38 -8.26 7.17
CA ALA A 66 1.67 -9.31 8.15
C ALA A 66 1.92 -8.77 9.56
N HIS A 67 1.99 -7.44 9.74
CA HIS A 67 2.34 -6.84 11.02
C HIS A 67 1.21 -7.05 12.03
N GLU A 68 1.53 -7.71 13.15
CA GLU A 68 0.52 -8.09 14.16
C GLU A 68 -0.12 -6.90 14.87
N SER A 69 0.56 -5.74 14.89
CA SER A 69 0.06 -4.52 15.56
C SER A 69 -0.68 -3.58 14.62
N LEU A 70 -0.77 -3.90 13.33
CA LEU A 70 -1.45 -3.06 12.34
C LEU A 70 -2.70 -3.72 11.80
N VAL A 71 -3.77 -2.95 11.72
CA VAL A 71 -5.02 -3.34 11.06
C VAL A 71 -5.19 -2.45 9.84
N LEU A 72 -5.07 -3.03 8.64
CA LEU A 72 -5.25 -2.29 7.40
C LEU A 72 -6.72 -2.26 7.00
N GLN A 73 -7.20 -1.10 6.58
CA GLN A 73 -8.54 -0.96 6.02
C GLN A 73 -8.69 -1.89 4.82
N ASP A 74 -9.72 -2.73 4.84
CA ASP A 74 -9.97 -3.71 3.77
C ASP A 74 -8.70 -4.49 3.39
N ALA A 75 -8.12 -5.18 4.36
CA ALA A 75 -6.86 -5.91 4.18
C ALA A 75 -6.93 -6.92 3.03
N ASP A 76 -8.10 -7.50 2.74
CA ASP A 76 -8.33 -8.39 1.60
C ASP A 76 -8.09 -7.69 0.26
N VAL A 77 -8.51 -6.44 0.13
CA VAL A 77 -8.27 -5.62 -1.07
C VAL A 77 -6.79 -5.32 -1.22
N VAL A 78 -6.11 -4.99 -0.12
CA VAL A 78 -4.67 -4.73 -0.12
C VAL A 78 -3.90 -5.99 -0.51
N ALA A 79 -4.29 -7.15 0.00
CA ALA A 79 -3.67 -8.44 -0.36
C ALA A 79 -3.85 -8.75 -1.86
N ALA A 80 -5.03 -8.47 -2.43
CA ALA A 80 -5.28 -8.64 -3.85
C ALA A 80 -4.42 -7.69 -4.70
N ALA A 81 -4.28 -6.44 -4.27
CA ALA A 81 -3.40 -5.47 -4.93
C ALA A 81 -1.93 -5.92 -4.87
N LEU A 82 -1.49 -6.46 -3.75
CA LEU A 82 -0.14 -7.00 -3.61
C LEU A 82 0.09 -8.17 -4.58
N ALA A 83 -0.88 -9.05 -4.75
CA ALA A 83 -0.79 -10.16 -5.71
C ALA A 83 -0.60 -9.66 -7.14
N GLN A 84 -1.35 -8.63 -7.56
CA GLN A 84 -1.16 -7.99 -8.87
C GLN A 84 0.26 -7.41 -9.01
N LEU A 85 0.72 -6.72 -7.97
CA LEU A 85 2.03 -6.08 -7.96
C LEU A 85 3.17 -7.11 -8.02
N ARG A 86 3.03 -8.25 -7.34
CA ARG A 86 3.99 -9.36 -7.41
C ARG A 86 4.08 -9.95 -8.81
N ALA A 87 2.94 -10.06 -9.51
CA ALA A 87 2.91 -10.56 -10.87
C ALA A 87 3.55 -9.57 -11.86
N LYS A 88 3.36 -8.27 -11.64
CA LYS A 88 3.89 -7.20 -12.50
C LYS A 88 4.42 -6.04 -11.65
N PRO A 89 5.66 -6.14 -11.14
CA PRO A 89 6.21 -5.15 -10.20
C PRO A 89 6.27 -3.71 -10.72
N ALA A 90 6.26 -3.51 -12.04
CA ALA A 90 6.30 -2.18 -12.65
C ALA A 90 4.98 -1.42 -12.57
N LEU A 91 3.87 -2.07 -12.20
CA LEU A 91 2.55 -1.44 -12.20
C LEU A 91 2.40 -0.32 -11.17
N GLY A 92 3.08 -0.38 -10.06
CA GLY A 92 2.83 0.55 -8.96
C GLY A 92 1.60 0.15 -8.13
N PHE A 93 1.72 0.38 -6.82
CA PHE A 93 0.70 -0.07 -5.87
C PHE A 93 -0.64 0.65 -6.04
N SER A 94 -0.61 1.99 -6.26
CA SER A 94 -1.85 2.77 -6.36
C SER A 94 -2.76 2.28 -7.48
N ASP A 95 -2.20 1.94 -8.63
CA ASP A 95 -2.98 1.43 -9.77
C ASP A 95 -3.61 0.06 -9.45
N CYS A 96 -2.83 -0.82 -8.83
CA CYS A 96 -3.36 -2.12 -8.40
C CYS A 96 -4.47 -1.96 -7.36
N LEU A 97 -4.29 -1.02 -6.42
CA LEU A 97 -5.28 -0.75 -5.38
C LEU A 97 -6.59 -0.19 -5.98
N VAL A 98 -6.49 0.75 -6.91
CA VAL A 98 -7.66 1.33 -7.60
C VAL A 98 -8.50 0.23 -8.25
N LEU A 99 -7.85 -0.71 -8.94
CA LEU A 99 -8.54 -1.82 -9.59
C LEU A 99 -9.25 -2.72 -8.56
N GLU A 100 -8.56 -3.09 -7.49
CA GLU A 100 -9.12 -4.02 -6.49
C GLU A 100 -10.19 -3.37 -5.62
N VAL A 101 -10.10 -2.06 -5.35
CA VAL A 101 -11.17 -1.30 -4.68
C VAL A 101 -12.44 -1.30 -5.54
N ALA A 102 -12.30 -1.02 -6.85
CA ALA A 102 -13.44 -1.05 -7.77
C ALA A 102 -14.07 -2.43 -7.86
N ARG A 103 -13.24 -3.48 -7.93
CA ARG A 103 -13.69 -4.87 -7.98
C ARG A 103 -14.50 -5.23 -6.75
N LYS A 104 -14.01 -4.89 -5.55
CA LYS A 104 -14.73 -5.17 -4.30
C LYS A 104 -16.06 -4.42 -4.23
N ALA A 105 -16.09 -3.19 -4.72
CA ALA A 105 -17.31 -2.38 -4.77
C ALA A 105 -18.32 -2.87 -5.81
N GLY A 106 -17.94 -3.79 -6.69
CA GLY A 106 -18.83 -4.34 -7.72
C GLY A 106 -18.95 -3.49 -8.97
N HIS A 107 -18.04 -2.55 -9.20
CA HIS A 107 -18.05 -1.66 -10.35
C HIS A 107 -16.95 -2.02 -11.34
N MET A 108 -17.29 -2.89 -12.29
CA MET A 108 -16.36 -3.38 -13.30
C MET A 108 -16.93 -3.18 -14.71
N PRO A 109 -16.09 -3.02 -15.73
CA PRO A 109 -14.63 -2.92 -15.68
C PRO A 109 -14.14 -1.55 -15.21
N LEU A 110 -12.90 -1.50 -14.71
CA LEU A 110 -12.21 -0.24 -14.43
C LEU A 110 -11.74 0.37 -15.76
N ALA A 111 -12.22 1.54 -16.08
CA ALA A 111 -11.79 2.28 -17.26
C ALA A 111 -10.48 3.02 -16.99
N THR A 112 -9.53 2.94 -17.91
CA THR A 112 -8.21 3.58 -17.77
C THR A 112 -7.62 3.93 -19.13
N PHE A 113 -6.82 4.98 -19.17
CA PHE A 113 -5.97 5.27 -20.33
C PHE A 113 -4.59 4.62 -20.21
N ASP A 114 -4.23 4.12 -19.02
CA ASP A 114 -2.94 3.50 -18.80
C ASP A 114 -2.83 2.16 -19.51
N LYS A 115 -1.78 1.98 -20.30
CA LYS A 115 -1.57 0.79 -21.12
C LYS A 115 -1.34 -0.47 -20.26
N ALA A 116 -0.50 -0.36 -19.24
CA ALA A 116 -0.15 -1.50 -18.40
C ALA A 116 -1.32 -1.92 -17.51
N LEU A 117 -1.98 -0.95 -16.87
CA LEU A 117 -3.16 -1.22 -16.03
C LEU A 117 -4.31 -1.79 -16.87
N GLY A 118 -4.49 -1.29 -18.09
CA GLY A 118 -5.55 -1.74 -19.00
C GLY A 118 -5.42 -3.19 -19.44
N ARG A 119 -4.26 -3.82 -19.24
CA ARG A 119 -4.05 -5.25 -19.57
C ARG A 119 -4.47 -6.19 -18.46
N LEU A 120 -4.74 -5.68 -17.26
CA LEU A 120 -5.16 -6.53 -16.15
C LEU A 120 -6.62 -6.98 -16.33
N ALA A 121 -6.90 -8.19 -15.84
CA ALA A 121 -8.28 -8.69 -15.82
C ALA A 121 -9.16 -7.75 -15.00
N GLY A 122 -10.29 -7.33 -15.57
CA GLY A 122 -11.20 -6.39 -14.94
C GLY A 122 -10.93 -4.93 -15.29
N ALA A 123 -9.87 -4.61 -16.02
CA ALA A 123 -9.61 -3.28 -16.55
C ALA A 123 -9.99 -3.18 -18.03
N GLN A 124 -10.33 -1.98 -18.45
CA GLN A 124 -10.65 -1.67 -19.85
C GLN A 124 -9.89 -0.42 -20.27
N ARG A 125 -8.97 -0.58 -21.20
CA ARG A 125 -8.25 0.56 -21.77
C ARG A 125 -9.15 1.34 -22.72
N LEU A 126 -9.23 2.64 -22.51
CA LEU A 126 -9.94 3.56 -23.41
C LEU A 126 -9.11 3.98 -24.61
#